data_06b943110b8d85a4ad0a3036c05d1d0b
#
_entry.id   06b943110b8d85a4ad0a3036c05d1d0b
#
_cell.length_a   1.000
_cell.length_b   1.000
_cell.length_c   1.000
_cell.angle_alpha   90.00
_cell.angle_beta   90.00
_cell.angle_gamma   90.00
#
_symmetry.space_group_name_H-M   'P 1'
#
loop_
_entity.id
_entity.type
_entity.pdbx_description
1 polymer ?
#
loop_
_entity_poly.entity_id
_entity_poly.type
_entity_poly.pdbx_seq_one_letter_code
_entity_poly.pdbx_strand_id
1 'polypeptide(L)'
;MRGSAKGGLRFHPDSDENEVRALAAWMTIKNAIANIPYGGGKGGIKVDPKTLNPRELERLTRNFVRRIAPIIGVNTDVPAPDVNTNAQIMSWIVDEYSTLKGEWSPGIVTGKPIEVGGSLGRNEATGRGCLIALQCYLAKKGLDIKNMTVAVQGFGNVGSVGARLIAEAGAKVVAIGDVAVNLYNPNGLDVEKAYEYANSHGRSLVGYTEPGMTTITGQELLAQDVDILYLAALENQLNKDNMENVRAKIILEGANGPTTNDADTYFFEKGIDIIPDVLANGGGVVVSYYEWVQNKAGFYWSLEEVNERLTRNMQNSFEAVWQMQQKYNVAPRLAAYMVALERLVIETTLRGYNC
;
A
#
# COMPACT_ATOMS: atom_id res chain seq x y z
N MET A 1 -11.73 -1.52 -19.16
CA MET A 1 -10.56 -1.09 -18.37
C MET A 1 -10.37 0.41 -18.54
N ARG A 2 -9.97 1.11 -17.49
CA ARG A 2 -9.80 2.59 -17.48
C ARG A 2 -8.64 3.09 -18.35
N GLY A 3 -7.71 2.23 -18.72
CA GLY A 3 -6.53 2.56 -19.54
C GLY A 3 -5.55 1.41 -19.54
N SER A 4 -4.27 1.73 -19.74
CA SER A 4 -3.15 0.79 -19.63
C SER A 4 -3.15 0.07 -18.30
N ALA A 5 -2.76 -1.20 -18.25
CA ALA A 5 -2.71 -1.93 -17.01
C ALA A 5 -1.52 -1.49 -16.14
N LYS A 6 -1.73 -1.39 -14.84
CA LYS A 6 -0.71 -1.00 -13.85
C LYS A 6 -0.72 -1.99 -12.68
N GLY A 7 0.44 -2.51 -12.34
CA GLY A 7 0.57 -3.37 -11.17
C GLY A 7 1.96 -3.91 -10.92
N GLY A 8 2.10 -4.68 -9.85
CA GLY A 8 3.37 -5.20 -9.38
C GLY A 8 3.85 -6.40 -10.17
N LEU A 9 5.17 -6.51 -10.28
CA LEU A 9 5.88 -7.67 -10.79
C LEU A 9 6.51 -8.40 -9.60
N ARG A 10 6.12 -9.68 -9.35
CA ARG A 10 6.65 -10.46 -8.24
C ARG A 10 7.53 -11.62 -8.69
N PHE A 11 8.53 -11.93 -7.88
CA PHE A 11 9.34 -13.13 -8.03
C PHE A 11 9.10 -14.02 -6.82
N HIS A 12 8.38 -15.13 -7.02
CA HIS A 12 8.03 -16.00 -5.90
C HIS A 12 7.92 -17.47 -6.40
N PRO A 13 8.39 -18.46 -5.62
CA PRO A 13 8.37 -19.85 -6.03
C PRO A 13 6.95 -20.42 -6.22
N ASP A 14 5.98 -19.89 -5.48
CA ASP A 14 4.60 -20.36 -5.52
C ASP A 14 3.68 -19.52 -6.42
N SER A 15 4.22 -18.51 -7.13
CA SER A 15 3.40 -17.71 -8.05
C SER A 15 2.79 -18.54 -9.15
N ASP A 16 1.49 -18.37 -9.34
CA ASP A 16 0.72 -19.01 -10.40
C ASP A 16 -0.22 -18.03 -11.13
N GLU A 17 -0.86 -18.52 -12.18
CA GLU A 17 -1.74 -17.70 -13.02
C GLU A 17 -2.99 -17.24 -12.26
N ASN A 18 -3.57 -18.07 -11.39
CA ASN A 18 -4.78 -17.73 -10.64
C ASN A 18 -4.50 -16.59 -9.65
N GLU A 19 -3.36 -16.67 -8.93
CA GLU A 19 -2.90 -15.60 -8.05
C GLU A 19 -2.71 -14.29 -8.83
N VAL A 20 -2.01 -14.34 -9.97
CA VAL A 20 -1.76 -13.17 -10.81
C VAL A 20 -3.07 -12.56 -11.32
N ARG A 21 -4.04 -13.37 -11.75
CA ARG A 21 -5.37 -12.90 -12.17
C ARG A 21 -6.14 -12.22 -11.04
N ALA A 22 -6.16 -12.82 -9.85
CA ALA A 22 -6.82 -12.26 -8.67
C ALA A 22 -6.20 -10.91 -8.27
N LEU A 23 -4.87 -10.84 -8.24
CA LEU A 23 -4.15 -9.62 -7.91
C LEU A 23 -4.31 -8.52 -8.97
N ALA A 24 -4.40 -8.87 -10.26
CA ALA A 24 -4.69 -7.91 -11.33
C ALA A 24 -6.11 -7.33 -11.21
N ALA A 25 -7.10 -8.17 -10.85
CA ALA A 25 -8.45 -7.71 -10.56
C ALA A 25 -8.47 -6.76 -9.36
N TRP A 26 -7.76 -7.09 -8.29
CA TRP A 26 -7.61 -6.21 -7.12
C TRP A 26 -6.96 -4.86 -7.49
N MET A 27 -5.92 -4.87 -8.32
CA MET A 27 -5.31 -3.64 -8.82
C MET A 27 -6.28 -2.80 -9.65
N THR A 28 -7.19 -3.43 -10.44
CA THR A 28 -8.25 -2.73 -11.18
C THR A 28 -9.16 -1.93 -10.23
N ILE A 29 -9.61 -2.56 -9.16
CA ILE A 29 -10.43 -1.92 -8.12
C ILE A 29 -9.65 -0.78 -7.45
N LYS A 30 -8.42 -1.03 -7.01
CA LYS A 30 -7.58 -0.03 -6.33
C LYS A 30 -7.34 1.21 -7.21
N ASN A 31 -6.99 1.02 -8.48
CA ASN A 31 -6.77 2.11 -9.42
C ASN A 31 -8.06 2.92 -9.68
N ALA A 32 -9.21 2.24 -9.71
CA ALA A 32 -10.51 2.88 -9.86
C ALA A 32 -10.90 3.70 -8.62
N ILE A 33 -10.64 3.20 -7.39
CA ILE A 33 -10.86 3.96 -6.15
C ILE A 33 -9.95 5.19 -6.09
N ALA A 34 -8.68 5.05 -6.44
CA ALA A 34 -7.72 6.16 -6.52
C ALA A 34 -8.02 7.16 -7.65
N ASN A 35 -9.01 6.85 -8.49
CA ASN A 35 -9.40 7.64 -9.65
C ASN A 35 -8.23 8.01 -10.59
N ILE A 36 -7.32 7.07 -10.80
CA ILE A 36 -6.20 7.22 -11.75
C ILE A 36 -6.53 6.51 -13.07
N PRO A 37 -5.96 6.94 -14.21
CA PRO A 37 -6.35 6.46 -15.54
C PRO A 37 -5.65 5.13 -15.89
N TYR A 38 -5.69 4.16 -14.97
CA TYR A 38 -5.12 2.84 -15.16
C TYR A 38 -6.15 1.73 -14.98
N GLY A 39 -6.02 0.69 -15.80
CA GLY A 39 -6.53 -0.64 -15.48
C GLY A 39 -5.63 -1.34 -14.46
N GLY A 40 -6.02 -2.55 -14.06
CA GLY A 40 -5.18 -3.38 -13.20
C GLY A 40 -4.34 -4.34 -13.99
N GLY A 41 -3.09 -4.51 -13.58
CA GLY A 41 -2.17 -5.51 -14.08
C GLY A 41 -1.42 -6.17 -12.94
N LYS A 42 -0.92 -7.35 -13.21
CA LYS A 42 0.00 -8.08 -12.34
C LYS A 42 0.85 -9.01 -13.18
N GLY A 43 2.07 -9.23 -12.77
CA GLY A 43 2.97 -10.17 -13.43
C GLY A 43 3.92 -10.82 -12.45
N GLY A 44 4.66 -11.82 -12.91
CA GLY A 44 5.63 -12.47 -12.04
C GLY A 44 6.48 -13.49 -12.76
N ILE A 45 7.48 -13.95 -12.02
CA ILE A 45 8.30 -15.13 -12.40
C ILE A 45 8.22 -16.12 -11.24
N LYS A 46 7.91 -17.36 -11.57
CA LYS A 46 7.97 -18.46 -10.61
C LYS A 46 9.43 -18.84 -10.35
N VAL A 47 10.01 -18.22 -9.34
CA VAL A 47 11.41 -18.40 -8.94
C VAL A 47 11.59 -18.00 -7.47
N ASP A 48 12.48 -18.67 -6.77
CA ASP A 48 12.99 -18.20 -5.47
C ASP A 48 14.23 -17.33 -5.72
N PRO A 49 14.13 -15.99 -5.62
CA PRO A 49 15.25 -15.10 -5.89
C PRO A 49 16.38 -15.20 -4.85
N LYS A 50 16.12 -15.79 -3.67
CA LYS A 50 17.16 -16.04 -2.65
C LYS A 50 18.18 -17.09 -3.07
N THR A 51 17.81 -17.92 -4.04
CA THR A 51 18.71 -18.95 -4.60
C THR A 51 19.62 -18.42 -5.70
N LEU A 52 19.39 -17.17 -6.14
CA LEU A 52 20.12 -16.54 -7.23
C LEU A 52 21.13 -15.51 -6.70
N ASN A 53 22.31 -15.50 -7.29
CA ASN A 53 23.24 -14.40 -7.06
C ASN A 53 22.77 -13.12 -7.85
N PRO A 54 23.30 -11.93 -7.51
CA PRO A 54 22.88 -10.69 -8.14
C PRO A 54 22.99 -10.68 -9.68
N ARG A 55 24.01 -11.32 -10.25
CA ARG A 55 24.20 -11.37 -11.71
C ARG A 55 23.18 -12.30 -12.38
N GLU A 56 22.83 -13.39 -11.72
CA GLU A 56 21.80 -14.32 -12.20
C GLU A 56 20.43 -13.66 -12.15
N LEU A 57 20.11 -12.93 -11.08
CA LEU A 57 18.87 -12.20 -10.92
C LEU A 57 18.75 -11.08 -11.99
N GLU A 58 19.82 -10.36 -12.28
CA GLU A 58 19.87 -9.38 -13.36
C GLU A 58 19.61 -10.02 -14.72
N ARG A 59 20.30 -11.11 -15.05
CA ARG A 59 20.11 -11.83 -16.30
C ARG A 59 18.68 -12.36 -16.46
N LEU A 60 18.12 -12.91 -15.38
CA LEU A 60 16.72 -13.36 -15.36
C LEU A 60 15.78 -12.21 -15.69
N THR A 61 15.95 -11.08 -15.00
CA THR A 61 15.13 -9.88 -15.19
C THR A 61 15.22 -9.36 -16.63
N ARG A 62 16.43 -9.18 -17.17
CA ARG A 62 16.63 -8.70 -18.55
C ARG A 62 16.04 -9.66 -19.58
N ASN A 63 16.23 -10.97 -19.43
CA ASN A 63 15.62 -11.95 -20.31
C ASN A 63 14.08 -11.96 -20.22
N PHE A 64 13.52 -11.78 -19.04
CA PHE A 64 12.08 -11.61 -18.87
C PHE A 64 11.58 -10.38 -19.64
N VAL A 65 12.25 -9.23 -19.52
CA VAL A 65 11.89 -8.00 -20.25
C VAL A 65 11.88 -8.25 -21.76
N ARG A 66 12.88 -8.91 -22.31
CA ARG A 66 12.91 -9.27 -23.76
C ARG A 66 11.68 -10.05 -24.19
N ARG A 67 11.19 -10.96 -23.33
CA ARG A 67 10.02 -11.79 -23.63
C ARG A 67 8.71 -11.01 -23.56
N ILE A 68 8.58 -10.09 -22.60
CA ILE A 68 7.34 -9.32 -22.39
C ILE A 68 7.35 -7.95 -23.08
N ALA A 69 8.46 -7.51 -23.69
CA ALA A 69 8.56 -6.22 -24.38
C ALA A 69 7.43 -5.96 -25.40
N PRO A 70 6.82 -6.95 -26.06
CA PRO A 70 5.69 -6.70 -26.95
C PRO A 70 4.39 -6.29 -26.25
N ILE A 71 4.23 -6.60 -24.96
CA ILE A 71 2.99 -6.36 -24.21
C ILE A 71 3.12 -5.27 -23.14
N ILE A 72 4.34 -4.87 -22.78
CA ILE A 72 4.60 -3.75 -21.87
C ILE A 72 5.04 -2.50 -22.65
N GLY A 73 4.83 -1.34 -22.04
CA GLY A 73 5.24 -0.07 -22.68
C GLY A 73 4.79 1.13 -21.87
N VAL A 74 5.38 2.28 -22.15
CA VAL A 74 5.02 3.54 -21.49
C VAL A 74 3.53 3.88 -21.64
N ASN A 75 2.91 3.47 -22.75
CA ASN A 75 1.48 3.69 -23.04
C ASN A 75 0.66 2.39 -23.09
N THR A 76 1.24 1.27 -22.73
CA THR A 76 0.59 -0.04 -22.61
C THR A 76 0.64 -0.49 -21.14
N ASP A 77 1.10 -1.69 -20.85
CA ASP A 77 1.14 -2.17 -19.46
C ASP A 77 2.41 -1.69 -18.74
N VAL A 78 2.24 -1.10 -17.57
CA VAL A 78 3.32 -0.47 -16.79
C VAL A 78 3.55 -1.25 -15.49
N PRO A 79 4.62 -2.06 -15.40
CA PRO A 79 4.98 -2.77 -14.18
C PRO A 79 5.42 -1.86 -13.03
N ALA A 80 5.48 -2.42 -11.82
CA ALA A 80 5.98 -1.79 -10.60
C ALA A 80 6.62 -2.86 -9.69
N PRO A 81 7.32 -2.48 -8.61
CA PRO A 81 7.81 -3.44 -7.64
C PRO A 81 6.67 -4.16 -6.89
N ASP A 82 6.93 -5.39 -6.49
CA ASP A 82 6.06 -6.23 -5.66
C ASP A 82 6.94 -7.19 -4.83
N VAL A 83 6.40 -8.32 -4.40
CA VAL A 83 7.12 -9.31 -3.59
C VAL A 83 8.42 -9.72 -4.27
N ASN A 84 9.53 -9.61 -3.54
CA ASN A 84 10.89 -9.94 -3.96
C ASN A 84 11.39 -9.20 -5.21
N THR A 85 10.78 -8.08 -5.57
CA THR A 85 11.33 -7.13 -6.53
C THR A 85 11.51 -5.75 -5.89
N ASN A 86 12.43 -4.97 -6.41
CA ASN A 86 12.85 -3.70 -5.81
C ASN A 86 13.27 -2.68 -6.86
N ALA A 87 13.70 -1.51 -6.40
CA ALA A 87 14.13 -0.41 -7.27
C ALA A 87 15.30 -0.80 -8.20
N GLN A 88 16.21 -1.67 -7.76
CA GLN A 88 17.31 -2.15 -8.62
C GLN A 88 16.79 -3.00 -9.78
N ILE A 89 15.83 -3.89 -9.52
CA ILE A 89 15.18 -4.69 -10.58
C ILE A 89 14.45 -3.77 -11.55
N MET A 90 13.77 -2.74 -11.07
CA MET A 90 13.13 -1.74 -11.93
C MET A 90 14.14 -1.00 -12.80
N SER A 91 15.33 -0.70 -12.30
CA SER A 91 16.42 -0.11 -13.07
C SER A 91 16.86 -1.00 -14.23
N TRP A 92 17.04 -2.31 -13.99
CA TRP A 92 17.38 -3.26 -15.04
C TRP A 92 16.27 -3.39 -16.11
N ILE A 93 15.01 -3.26 -15.70
CA ILE A 93 13.88 -3.27 -16.65
C ILE A 93 13.91 -2.04 -17.55
N VAL A 94 14.13 -0.84 -16.99
CA VAL A 94 14.24 0.40 -17.77
C VAL A 94 15.38 0.32 -18.77
N ASP A 95 16.56 -0.09 -18.30
CA ASP A 95 17.77 -0.17 -19.14
C ASP A 95 17.60 -1.16 -20.31
N GLU A 96 17.14 -2.37 -20.00
CA GLU A 96 16.91 -3.40 -21.02
C GLU A 96 15.83 -2.99 -22.02
N TYR A 97 14.70 -2.47 -21.55
CA TYR A 97 13.63 -2.03 -22.44
C TYR A 97 14.07 -0.85 -23.33
N SER A 98 14.77 0.12 -22.76
CA SER A 98 15.31 1.28 -23.52
C SER A 98 16.30 0.83 -24.59
N THR A 99 17.16 -0.13 -24.28
CA THR A 99 18.10 -0.74 -25.23
C THR A 99 17.36 -1.41 -26.38
N LEU A 100 16.32 -2.21 -26.07
CA LEU A 100 15.50 -2.89 -27.10
C LEU A 100 14.76 -1.91 -28.01
N LYS A 101 14.33 -0.78 -27.48
CA LYS A 101 13.59 0.25 -28.24
C LYS A 101 14.49 1.25 -28.95
N GLY A 102 15.76 1.35 -28.56
CA GLY A 102 16.69 2.34 -29.07
C GLY A 102 16.38 3.78 -28.59
N GLU A 103 15.62 3.91 -27.50
CA GLU A 103 15.25 5.19 -26.91
C GLU A 103 15.15 5.09 -25.38
N TRP A 104 15.48 6.16 -24.66
CA TRP A 104 15.32 6.22 -23.21
C TRP A 104 13.84 6.27 -22.83
N SER A 105 13.35 5.22 -22.15
CA SER A 105 11.94 5.00 -21.85
C SER A 105 11.68 4.87 -20.34
N PRO A 106 11.93 5.90 -19.51
CA PRO A 106 11.84 5.80 -18.05
C PRO A 106 10.42 5.53 -17.53
N GLY A 107 9.39 5.85 -18.31
CA GLY A 107 7.99 5.59 -17.98
C GLY A 107 7.53 4.14 -18.12
N ILE A 108 8.43 3.21 -18.55
CA ILE A 108 8.09 1.79 -18.73
C ILE A 108 7.71 1.10 -17.42
N VAL A 109 8.31 1.49 -16.32
CA VAL A 109 8.04 0.98 -14.97
C VAL A 109 8.04 2.10 -13.96
N THR A 110 7.50 1.85 -12.77
CA THR A 110 7.56 2.77 -11.63
C THR A 110 8.19 2.11 -10.41
N GLY A 111 8.56 2.91 -9.41
CA GLY A 111 9.30 2.44 -8.23
C GLY A 111 10.79 2.32 -8.48
N LYS A 112 11.32 3.12 -9.40
CA LYS A 112 12.75 3.24 -9.71
C LYS A 112 13.47 4.07 -8.65
N PRO A 113 14.81 3.94 -8.56
CA PRO A 113 15.63 4.94 -7.89
C PRO A 113 15.44 6.33 -8.52
N ILE A 114 15.67 7.38 -7.73
CA ILE A 114 15.53 8.78 -8.19
C ILE A 114 16.45 9.05 -9.40
N GLU A 115 17.65 8.51 -9.35
CA GLU A 115 18.71 8.68 -10.36
C GLU A 115 18.32 8.14 -11.75
N VAL A 116 17.37 7.22 -11.81
CA VAL A 116 16.84 6.66 -13.07
C VAL A 116 15.38 7.03 -13.32
N GLY A 117 14.95 8.16 -12.79
CA GLY A 117 13.63 8.73 -13.04
C GLY A 117 12.56 8.28 -12.07
N GLY A 118 12.93 7.90 -10.85
CA GLY A 118 12.00 7.70 -9.74
C GLY A 118 11.35 9.00 -9.27
N SER A 119 10.27 8.90 -8.50
CA SER A 119 9.58 10.05 -7.90
C SER A 119 9.94 10.23 -6.43
N LEU A 120 10.21 11.45 -6.02
CA LEU A 120 10.24 11.83 -4.61
C LEU A 120 8.93 11.42 -3.93
N GLY A 121 9.00 11.10 -2.63
CA GLY A 121 7.84 10.71 -1.82
C GLY A 121 7.33 9.27 -2.07
N ARG A 122 7.83 8.54 -3.08
CA ARG A 122 7.32 7.19 -3.41
C ARG A 122 7.48 6.19 -2.24
N ASN A 123 8.59 6.26 -1.52
CA ASN A 123 8.87 5.33 -0.42
C ASN A 123 7.91 5.50 0.76
N GLU A 124 7.45 6.72 1.02
CA GLU A 124 6.53 7.05 2.10
C GLU A 124 5.05 7.01 1.68
N ALA A 125 4.79 6.97 0.38
CA ALA A 125 3.46 7.22 -0.19
C ALA A 125 2.36 6.32 0.39
N THR A 126 2.64 5.07 0.67
CA THR A 126 1.64 4.13 1.22
C THR A 126 1.29 4.50 2.66
N GLY A 127 2.29 4.66 3.54
CA GLY A 127 2.07 5.07 4.93
C GLY A 127 1.43 6.47 5.02
N ARG A 128 1.86 7.41 4.17
CA ARG A 128 1.26 8.75 4.06
C ARG A 128 -0.19 8.69 3.60
N GLY A 129 -0.54 7.81 2.66
CA GLY A 129 -1.92 7.56 2.25
C GLY A 129 -2.78 7.05 3.41
N CYS A 130 -2.26 6.15 4.22
CA CYS A 130 -2.94 5.66 5.43
C CYS A 130 -3.20 6.80 6.42
N LEU A 131 -2.20 7.66 6.70
CA LEU A 131 -2.41 8.83 7.56
C LEU A 131 -3.48 9.77 6.99
N ILE A 132 -3.44 10.10 5.69
CA ILE A 132 -4.43 11.01 5.07
C ILE A 132 -5.84 10.43 5.18
N ALA A 133 -6.02 9.13 4.89
CA ALA A 133 -7.31 8.47 5.02
C ALA A 133 -7.82 8.47 6.47
N LEU A 134 -6.94 8.23 7.44
CA LEU A 134 -7.24 8.34 8.86
C LEU A 134 -7.66 9.75 9.25
N GLN A 135 -6.91 10.78 8.85
CA GLN A 135 -7.23 12.19 9.14
C GLN A 135 -8.59 12.59 8.54
N CYS A 136 -8.89 12.16 7.31
CA CYS A 136 -10.20 12.37 6.70
C CYS A 136 -11.32 11.74 7.52
N TYR A 137 -11.12 10.49 7.97
CA TYR A 137 -12.08 9.79 8.80
C TYR A 137 -12.30 10.49 10.14
N LEU A 138 -11.23 10.84 10.86
CA LEU A 138 -11.32 11.55 12.14
C LEU A 138 -12.03 12.89 12.00
N ALA A 139 -11.75 13.64 10.94
CA ALA A 139 -12.44 14.89 10.63
C ALA A 139 -13.96 14.69 10.44
N LYS A 140 -14.40 13.63 9.74
CA LYS A 140 -15.83 13.30 9.58
C LYS A 140 -16.52 12.94 10.91
N LYS A 141 -15.76 12.36 11.84
CA LYS A 141 -16.26 12.01 13.18
C LYS A 141 -16.10 13.12 14.22
N GLY A 142 -15.47 14.24 13.87
CA GLY A 142 -15.17 15.33 14.83
C GLY A 142 -14.13 14.95 15.90
N LEU A 143 -13.22 14.02 15.56
CA LEU A 143 -12.18 13.51 16.44
C LEU A 143 -10.82 14.16 16.12
N ASP A 144 -9.99 14.37 17.16
CA ASP A 144 -8.63 14.89 17.00
C ASP A 144 -7.61 13.77 17.19
N ILE A 145 -6.74 13.60 16.23
CA ILE A 145 -5.67 12.58 16.22
C ILE A 145 -4.75 12.69 17.45
N LYS A 146 -4.56 13.89 18.01
CA LYS A 146 -3.73 14.15 19.20
C LYS A 146 -4.25 13.48 20.47
N ASN A 147 -5.53 13.13 20.48
CA ASN A 147 -6.16 12.44 21.61
C ASN A 147 -6.25 10.92 21.41
N MET A 148 -5.65 10.39 20.32
CA MET A 148 -5.78 8.98 19.94
C MET A 148 -4.57 8.18 20.40
N THR A 149 -4.86 6.96 20.88
CA THR A 149 -3.86 5.90 21.13
C THR A 149 -3.84 4.94 19.95
N VAL A 150 -2.64 4.44 19.60
CA VAL A 150 -2.43 3.62 18.40
C VAL A 150 -1.60 2.39 18.72
N ALA A 151 -2.05 1.22 18.26
CA ALA A 151 -1.24 0.00 18.17
C ALA A 151 -0.97 -0.32 16.70
N VAL A 152 0.27 -0.67 16.37
CA VAL A 152 0.72 -0.91 14.99
C VAL A 152 1.22 -2.34 14.85
N GLN A 153 0.54 -3.15 14.05
CA GLN A 153 1.01 -4.49 13.68
C GLN A 153 1.74 -4.43 12.34
N GLY A 154 3.00 -4.81 12.37
CA GLY A 154 3.91 -4.73 11.22
C GLY A 154 4.70 -3.42 11.20
N PHE A 155 6.03 -3.53 11.39
CA PHE A 155 6.95 -2.38 11.38
C PHE A 155 7.89 -2.40 10.18
N GLY A 156 7.37 -2.90 9.04
CA GLY A 156 8.02 -2.89 7.73
C GLY A 156 7.85 -1.55 7.01
N ASN A 157 8.01 -1.55 5.67
CA ASN A 157 7.96 -0.33 4.83
C ASN A 157 6.70 0.53 5.04
N VAL A 158 5.54 -0.09 5.18
CA VAL A 158 4.25 0.63 5.31
C VAL A 158 4.01 1.01 6.77
N GLY A 159 4.16 0.04 7.68
CA GLY A 159 3.83 0.24 9.08
C GLY A 159 4.77 1.19 9.80
N SER A 160 6.09 1.10 9.58
CA SER A 160 7.05 1.99 10.23
C SER A 160 6.89 3.45 9.77
N VAL A 161 6.71 3.67 8.47
CA VAL A 161 6.45 5.01 7.93
C VAL A 161 5.10 5.55 8.41
N GLY A 162 4.04 4.72 8.35
CA GLY A 162 2.72 5.13 8.83
C GLY A 162 2.72 5.45 10.32
N ALA A 163 3.35 4.60 11.15
CA ALA A 163 3.48 4.84 12.59
C ALA A 163 4.20 6.16 12.90
N ARG A 164 5.32 6.43 12.21
CA ARG A 164 6.06 7.68 12.33
C ARG A 164 5.20 8.88 11.99
N LEU A 165 4.57 8.88 10.83
CA LEU A 165 3.71 9.98 10.38
C LEU A 165 2.50 10.19 11.29
N ILE A 166 1.91 9.12 11.85
CA ILE A 166 0.80 9.18 12.81
C ILE A 166 1.28 9.77 14.13
N ALA A 167 2.48 9.39 14.61
CA ALA A 167 3.10 9.97 15.80
C ALA A 167 3.45 11.46 15.59
N GLU A 168 4.03 11.84 14.45
CA GLU A 168 4.31 13.22 14.06
C GLU A 168 3.02 14.08 14.02
N ALA A 169 1.88 13.49 13.64
CA ALA A 169 0.58 14.15 13.68
C ALA A 169 0.02 14.31 15.10
N GLY A 170 0.68 13.74 16.11
CA GLY A 170 0.41 13.93 17.54
C GLY A 170 -0.30 12.75 18.21
N ALA A 171 -0.58 11.63 17.55
CA ALA A 171 -1.13 10.45 18.20
C ALA A 171 -0.11 9.78 19.13
N LYS A 172 -0.60 9.12 20.19
CA LYS A 172 0.22 8.32 21.09
C LYS A 172 0.30 6.89 20.58
N VAL A 173 1.42 6.51 20.00
CA VAL A 173 1.68 5.12 19.60
C VAL A 173 2.14 4.34 20.83
N VAL A 174 1.32 3.41 21.32
CA VAL A 174 1.60 2.64 22.54
C VAL A 174 2.12 1.24 22.27
N ALA A 175 1.89 0.70 21.07
CA ALA A 175 2.41 -0.61 20.69
C ALA A 175 2.87 -0.61 19.23
N ILE A 176 4.01 -1.27 18.97
CA ILE A 176 4.52 -1.56 17.63
C ILE A 176 5.02 -3.00 17.59
N GLY A 177 4.89 -3.66 16.45
CA GLY A 177 5.37 -5.04 16.31
C GLY A 177 5.93 -5.34 14.94
N ASP A 178 7.03 -6.08 14.88
CA ASP A 178 7.55 -6.69 13.67
C ASP A 178 7.31 -8.21 13.65
N VAL A 179 7.93 -8.92 12.72
CA VAL A 179 7.83 -10.38 12.61
C VAL A 179 8.43 -11.12 13.82
N ALA A 180 9.34 -10.50 14.56
CA ALA A 180 10.14 -11.13 15.61
C ALA A 180 9.74 -10.69 17.02
N VAL A 181 9.30 -9.43 17.19
CA VAL A 181 9.00 -8.89 18.52
C VAL A 181 7.87 -7.85 18.46
N ASN A 182 7.07 -7.81 19.52
CA ASN A 182 6.07 -6.77 19.72
C ASN A 182 6.39 -6.02 21.01
N LEU A 183 6.38 -4.71 20.94
CA LEU A 183 6.78 -3.79 21.98
C LEU A 183 5.59 -2.96 22.42
N TYR A 184 5.46 -2.76 23.73
CA TYR A 184 4.38 -2.00 24.33
C TYR A 184 4.90 -1.04 25.39
N ASN A 185 4.43 0.20 25.36
CA ASN A 185 4.66 1.21 26.38
C ASN A 185 3.39 2.02 26.60
N PRO A 186 2.72 1.94 27.76
CA PRO A 186 1.48 2.67 28.02
C PRO A 186 1.65 4.19 27.99
N ASN A 187 2.88 4.67 28.20
CA ASN A 187 3.20 6.10 28.15
C ASN A 187 3.45 6.62 26.71
N GLY A 188 3.51 5.71 25.73
CA GLY A 188 3.87 5.96 24.34
C GLY A 188 5.31 5.55 24.04
N LEU A 189 5.53 5.10 22.81
CA LEU A 189 6.84 4.73 22.26
C LEU A 189 7.44 5.89 21.48
N ASP A 190 8.77 6.04 21.54
CA ASP A 190 9.51 6.95 20.66
C ASP A 190 9.63 6.31 19.26
N VAL A 191 8.62 6.56 18.44
CA VAL A 191 8.51 5.91 17.13
C VAL A 191 9.64 6.32 16.19
N GLU A 192 10.17 7.56 16.31
CA GLU A 192 11.29 8.01 15.47
C GLU A 192 12.55 7.22 15.80
N LYS A 193 12.88 7.07 17.10
CA LYS A 193 14.03 6.25 17.51
C LYS A 193 13.85 4.78 17.13
N ALA A 194 12.63 4.23 17.29
CA ALA A 194 12.35 2.85 16.87
C ALA A 194 12.52 2.69 15.35
N TYR A 195 12.12 3.67 14.56
CA TYR A 195 12.28 3.69 13.10
C TYR A 195 13.77 3.74 12.69
N GLU A 196 14.55 4.64 13.29
CA GLU A 196 16.00 4.74 13.05
C GLU A 196 16.72 3.45 13.46
N TYR A 197 16.36 2.90 14.62
CA TYR A 197 16.89 1.62 15.09
C TYR A 197 16.60 0.48 14.09
N ALA A 198 15.35 0.31 13.71
CA ALA A 198 14.96 -0.73 12.77
C ALA A 198 15.70 -0.61 11.43
N ASN A 199 15.84 0.60 10.89
CA ASN A 199 16.56 0.84 9.63
C ASN A 199 18.05 0.45 9.71
N SER A 200 18.69 0.68 10.85
CA SER A 200 20.10 0.31 11.07
C SER A 200 20.31 -1.18 11.44
N HIS A 201 19.23 -1.90 11.79
CA HIS A 201 19.25 -3.29 12.24
C HIS A 201 18.47 -4.24 11.30
N GLY A 202 18.57 -4.05 10.00
CA GLY A 202 17.96 -4.93 9.02
C GLY A 202 16.42 -4.93 9.04
N ARG A 203 15.81 -3.83 9.49
CA ARG A 203 14.38 -3.63 9.69
C ARG A 203 13.78 -4.49 10.80
N SER A 204 14.57 -4.77 11.82
CA SER A 204 14.13 -5.49 13.01
C SER A 204 14.12 -4.60 14.25
N LEU A 205 13.11 -4.81 15.09
CA LEU A 205 12.98 -4.19 16.41
C LEU A 205 13.66 -5.02 17.52
N VAL A 206 14.22 -6.17 17.20
CA VAL A 206 14.91 -7.03 18.17
C VAL A 206 16.08 -6.29 18.80
N GLY A 207 16.08 -6.16 20.14
CA GLY A 207 17.09 -5.42 20.89
C GLY A 207 16.81 -3.93 21.08
N TYR A 208 15.77 -3.38 20.46
CA TYR A 208 15.32 -2.01 20.79
C TYR A 208 14.78 -1.97 22.21
N THR A 209 15.16 -0.94 22.97
CA THR A 209 14.69 -0.73 24.34
C THR A 209 14.52 0.75 24.66
N GLU A 210 13.53 1.05 25.49
CA GLU A 210 13.31 2.37 26.09
C GLU A 210 12.66 2.24 27.48
N PRO A 211 12.72 3.27 28.33
CA PRO A 211 12.14 3.21 29.68
C PRO A 211 10.64 2.97 29.67
N GLY A 212 10.17 2.04 30.51
CA GLY A 212 8.75 1.71 30.64
C GLY A 212 8.19 0.77 29.59
N MET A 213 9.00 0.36 28.63
CA MET A 213 8.63 -0.57 27.58
C MET A 213 8.66 -2.03 28.07
N THR A 214 7.74 -2.83 27.54
CA THR A 214 7.66 -4.29 27.75
C THR A 214 7.46 -5.00 26.42
N THR A 215 7.79 -6.29 26.39
CA THR A 215 7.48 -7.15 25.24
C THR A 215 6.14 -7.82 25.47
N ILE A 216 5.32 -7.89 24.41
CA ILE A 216 4.01 -8.53 24.39
C ILE A 216 3.89 -9.54 23.25
N THR A 217 2.91 -10.40 23.28
CA THR A 217 2.59 -11.32 22.18
C THR A 217 1.88 -10.61 21.04
N GLY A 218 1.87 -11.23 19.84
CA GLY A 218 1.12 -10.68 18.70
C GLY A 218 -0.40 -10.64 18.94
N GLN A 219 -0.94 -11.60 19.73
CA GLN A 219 -2.34 -11.59 20.12
C GLN A 219 -2.66 -10.44 21.09
N GLU A 220 -1.78 -10.19 22.07
CA GLU A 220 -1.93 -9.05 22.97
C GLU A 220 -1.83 -7.72 22.24
N LEU A 221 -0.98 -7.61 21.18
CA LEU A 221 -0.91 -6.42 20.36
C LEU A 221 -2.24 -6.15 19.64
N LEU A 222 -2.84 -7.17 19.03
CA LEU A 222 -4.13 -7.05 18.34
C LEU A 222 -5.29 -6.75 19.28
N ALA A 223 -5.18 -7.17 20.55
CA ALA A 223 -6.19 -6.99 21.59
C ALA A 223 -5.97 -5.75 22.47
N GLN A 224 -5.02 -4.86 22.11
CA GLN A 224 -4.78 -3.63 22.87
C GLN A 224 -6.03 -2.75 22.91
N ASP A 225 -6.30 -2.21 24.10
CA ASP A 225 -7.36 -1.22 24.28
C ASP A 225 -6.85 0.15 23.81
N VAL A 226 -7.00 0.38 22.52
CA VAL A 226 -6.55 1.59 21.82
C VAL A 226 -7.67 2.18 20.97
N ASP A 227 -7.52 3.42 20.58
CA ASP A 227 -8.47 4.04 19.65
C ASP A 227 -8.28 3.51 18.23
N ILE A 228 -7.04 3.27 17.81
CA ILE A 228 -6.71 2.88 16.44
C ILE A 228 -5.81 1.64 16.45
N LEU A 229 -6.23 0.59 15.75
CA LEU A 229 -5.40 -0.56 15.41
C LEU A 229 -4.95 -0.44 13.94
N TYR A 230 -3.66 -0.20 13.73
CA TYR A 230 -3.08 -0.09 12.41
C TYR A 230 -2.45 -1.41 11.96
N LEU A 231 -3.04 -2.05 10.96
CA LEU A 231 -2.65 -3.34 10.41
C LEU A 231 -1.77 -3.15 9.17
N ALA A 232 -0.48 -3.38 9.30
CA ALA A 232 0.49 -3.16 8.23
C ALA A 232 1.45 -4.36 8.02
N ALA A 233 1.07 -5.56 8.49
CA ALA A 233 1.86 -6.79 8.38
C ALA A 233 1.45 -7.62 7.14
N LEU A 234 0.58 -8.60 7.33
CA LEU A 234 0.19 -9.58 6.33
C LEU A 234 -1.34 -9.63 6.17
N GLU A 235 -1.80 -10.44 5.22
CA GLU A 235 -3.22 -10.78 5.06
C GLU A 235 -3.75 -11.63 6.22
N ASN A 236 -5.09 -11.62 6.39
CA ASN A 236 -5.85 -12.48 7.32
C ASN A 236 -5.43 -12.39 8.80
N GLN A 237 -4.93 -11.21 9.23
CA GLN A 237 -4.51 -11.00 10.62
C GLN A 237 -5.70 -10.95 11.57
N LEU A 238 -6.80 -10.32 11.16
CA LEU A 238 -8.07 -10.35 11.89
C LEU A 238 -9.01 -11.36 11.22
N ASN A 239 -9.43 -12.35 11.98
CA ASN A 239 -10.20 -13.48 11.51
C ASN A 239 -11.14 -14.00 12.63
N LYS A 240 -11.85 -15.11 12.38
CA LYS A 240 -12.81 -15.70 13.33
C LYS A 240 -12.21 -16.05 14.69
N ASP A 241 -10.91 -16.37 14.73
CA ASP A 241 -10.28 -16.87 15.96
C ASP A 241 -9.92 -15.73 16.93
N ASN A 242 -9.84 -14.47 16.44
CA ASN A 242 -9.38 -13.33 17.24
C ASN A 242 -10.25 -12.07 17.16
N MET A 243 -11.21 -11.98 16.24
CA MET A 243 -12.03 -10.79 16.05
C MET A 243 -12.77 -10.34 17.33
N GLU A 244 -13.21 -11.29 18.17
CA GLU A 244 -13.91 -10.99 19.42
C GLU A 244 -13.01 -10.37 20.49
N ASN A 245 -11.69 -10.51 20.37
CA ASN A 245 -10.71 -9.97 21.30
C ASN A 245 -10.27 -8.54 20.95
N VAL A 246 -10.61 -8.04 19.76
CA VAL A 246 -10.25 -6.69 19.31
C VAL A 246 -11.03 -5.65 20.09
N ARG A 247 -10.32 -4.70 20.71
CA ARG A 247 -10.89 -3.62 21.51
C ARG A 247 -10.76 -2.25 20.85
N ALA A 248 -10.00 -2.17 19.77
CA ALA A 248 -9.83 -0.93 19.04
C ALA A 248 -11.17 -0.41 18.49
N LYS A 249 -11.33 0.90 18.46
CA LYS A 249 -12.53 1.58 17.95
C LYS A 249 -12.48 1.77 16.42
N ILE A 250 -11.26 1.89 15.89
CA ILE A 250 -10.99 2.13 14.47
C ILE A 250 -9.91 1.14 14.03
N ILE A 251 -10.13 0.47 12.89
CA ILE A 251 -9.14 -0.38 12.24
C ILE A 251 -8.65 0.34 10.99
N LEU A 252 -7.35 0.60 10.89
CA LEU A 252 -6.69 1.19 9.73
C LEU A 252 -5.90 0.11 9.00
N GLU A 253 -6.23 -0.16 7.74
CA GLU A 253 -5.60 -1.23 6.97
C GLU A 253 -4.51 -0.70 6.02
N GLY A 254 -3.25 -0.87 6.42
CA GLY A 254 -2.10 -0.57 5.56
C GLY A 254 -1.62 -1.77 4.74
N ALA A 255 -1.75 -2.99 5.26
CA ALA A 255 -1.52 -4.22 4.50
C ALA A 255 -2.68 -4.50 3.53
N ASN A 256 -2.49 -5.42 2.59
CA ASN A 256 -3.57 -5.88 1.72
C ASN A 256 -4.33 -7.03 2.38
N GLY A 257 -5.66 -6.93 2.47
CA GLY A 257 -6.53 -7.96 3.00
C GLY A 257 -6.22 -8.41 4.44
N PRO A 258 -5.88 -7.51 5.38
CA PRO A 258 -5.49 -7.93 6.73
C PRO A 258 -6.69 -8.44 7.55
N THR A 259 -7.91 -8.09 7.15
CA THR A 259 -9.16 -8.50 7.79
C THR A 259 -9.93 -9.43 6.87
N THR A 260 -10.32 -10.61 7.36
CA THR A 260 -11.16 -11.56 6.62
C THR A 260 -12.59 -11.04 6.46
N ASN A 261 -13.33 -11.57 5.50
CA ASN A 261 -14.73 -11.15 5.26
C ASN A 261 -15.64 -11.35 6.48
N ASP A 262 -15.45 -12.45 7.21
CA ASP A 262 -16.23 -12.73 8.42
C ASP A 262 -15.94 -11.70 9.51
N ALA A 263 -14.68 -11.36 9.71
CA ALA A 263 -14.25 -10.33 10.66
C ALA A 263 -14.72 -8.93 10.24
N ASP A 264 -14.67 -8.60 8.95
CA ASP A 264 -15.17 -7.32 8.41
C ASP A 264 -16.67 -7.15 8.70
N THR A 265 -17.46 -8.21 8.48
CA THR A 265 -18.89 -8.23 8.80
C THR A 265 -19.12 -8.06 10.31
N TYR A 266 -18.41 -8.82 11.14
CA TYR A 266 -18.48 -8.73 12.59
C TYR A 266 -18.17 -7.32 13.10
N PHE A 267 -17.10 -6.68 12.63
CA PHE A 267 -16.74 -5.33 13.07
C PHE A 267 -17.78 -4.30 12.64
N PHE A 268 -18.32 -4.41 11.44
CA PHE A 268 -19.39 -3.52 10.97
C PHE A 268 -20.64 -3.64 11.86
N GLU A 269 -21.07 -4.86 12.23
CA GLU A 269 -22.19 -5.11 13.13
C GLU A 269 -21.94 -4.59 14.55
N LYS A 270 -20.69 -4.61 15.01
CA LYS A 270 -20.27 -4.06 16.32
C LYS A 270 -20.04 -2.56 16.32
N GLY A 271 -20.14 -1.88 15.19
CA GLY A 271 -19.87 -0.45 15.07
C GLY A 271 -18.40 -0.08 15.18
N ILE A 272 -17.49 -1.02 14.92
CA ILE A 272 -16.06 -0.76 14.77
C ILE A 272 -15.80 -0.38 13.31
N ASP A 273 -15.38 0.84 13.08
CA ASP A 273 -15.15 1.33 11.72
C ASP A 273 -13.82 0.83 11.16
N ILE A 274 -13.84 0.32 9.92
CA ILE A 274 -12.65 -0.07 9.17
C ILE A 274 -12.37 0.98 8.09
N ILE A 275 -11.15 1.50 8.04
CA ILE A 275 -10.64 2.26 6.90
C ILE A 275 -9.96 1.24 5.99
N PRO A 276 -10.63 0.80 4.90
CA PRO A 276 -10.23 -0.40 4.18
C PRO A 276 -8.95 -0.20 3.35
N ASP A 277 -8.19 -1.26 3.21
CA ASP A 277 -6.91 -1.34 2.51
C ASP A 277 -6.95 -0.77 1.09
N VAL A 278 -7.99 -1.09 0.32
CA VAL A 278 -8.15 -0.62 -1.06
C VAL A 278 -8.25 0.90 -1.19
N LEU A 279 -8.57 1.59 -0.08
CA LEU A 279 -8.54 3.05 0.05
C LEU A 279 -7.27 3.50 0.76
N ALA A 280 -7.02 3.03 1.99
CA ALA A 280 -5.99 3.55 2.88
C ALA A 280 -4.57 3.43 2.29
N ASN A 281 -4.22 2.26 1.75
CA ASN A 281 -2.90 2.02 1.18
C ASN A 281 -2.77 2.46 -0.31
N GLY A 282 -3.78 3.14 -0.83
CA GLY A 282 -3.82 3.65 -2.21
C GLY A 282 -2.74 4.68 -2.55
N GLY A 283 -2.14 5.33 -1.54
CA GLY A 283 -1.10 6.34 -1.76
C GLY A 283 0.07 5.84 -2.60
N GLY A 284 0.49 4.59 -2.40
CA GLY A 284 1.58 4.00 -3.17
C GLY A 284 1.31 3.93 -4.66
N VAL A 285 0.12 3.54 -5.08
CA VAL A 285 -0.22 3.49 -6.52
C VAL A 285 -0.46 4.88 -7.10
N VAL A 286 -0.95 5.83 -6.31
CA VAL A 286 -1.13 7.23 -6.72
C VAL A 286 0.23 7.87 -7.02
N VAL A 287 1.22 7.75 -6.13
CA VAL A 287 2.56 8.30 -6.42
C VAL A 287 3.28 7.52 -7.53
N SER A 288 3.00 6.22 -7.69
CA SER A 288 3.46 5.49 -8.87
C SER A 288 2.89 6.07 -10.17
N TYR A 289 1.62 6.49 -10.17
CA TYR A 289 1.05 7.22 -11.31
C TYR A 289 1.75 8.57 -11.52
N TYR A 290 2.05 9.31 -10.47
CA TYR A 290 2.79 10.57 -10.58
C TYR A 290 4.20 10.39 -11.11
N GLU A 291 4.91 9.33 -10.72
CA GLU A 291 6.21 8.98 -11.30
C GLU A 291 6.13 8.80 -12.82
N TRP A 292 5.11 8.06 -13.28
CA TRP A 292 4.86 7.88 -14.72
C TRP A 292 4.53 9.20 -15.42
N VAL A 293 3.70 10.07 -14.83
CA VAL A 293 3.38 11.39 -15.37
C VAL A 293 4.63 12.25 -15.53
N GLN A 294 5.48 12.28 -14.49
CA GLN A 294 6.75 13.02 -14.49
C GLN A 294 7.70 12.49 -15.57
N ASN A 295 7.80 11.15 -15.71
CA ASN A 295 8.63 10.53 -16.73
C ASN A 295 8.15 10.86 -18.15
N LYS A 296 6.84 10.90 -18.39
CA LYS A 296 6.28 11.29 -19.69
C LYS A 296 6.46 12.78 -20.00
N ALA A 297 6.37 13.61 -18.98
CA ALA A 297 6.55 15.05 -19.11
C ALA A 297 8.02 15.44 -19.23
N GLY A 298 8.97 14.59 -18.81
CA GLY A 298 10.39 14.93 -18.74
C GLY A 298 10.68 16.01 -17.67
N PHE A 299 9.78 16.20 -16.73
CA PHE A 299 9.87 17.20 -15.68
C PHE A 299 9.49 16.59 -14.32
N TYR A 300 10.34 16.81 -13.29
CA TYR A 300 10.18 16.21 -11.98
C TYR A 300 9.72 17.24 -10.96
N TRP A 301 8.76 16.82 -10.12
CA TRP A 301 8.16 17.64 -9.07
C TRP A 301 8.98 17.59 -7.79
N SER A 302 8.89 18.66 -6.99
CA SER A 302 9.42 18.65 -5.63
C SER A 302 8.65 17.67 -4.74
N LEU A 303 9.21 17.35 -3.57
CA LEU A 303 8.55 16.47 -2.60
C LEU A 303 7.22 17.09 -2.12
N GLU A 304 7.20 18.41 -1.93
CA GLU A 304 6.02 19.16 -1.52
C GLU A 304 4.91 19.05 -2.55
N GLU A 305 5.23 19.23 -3.84
CA GLU A 305 4.26 19.10 -4.94
C GLU A 305 3.69 17.69 -5.02
N VAL A 306 4.54 16.65 -4.86
CA VAL A 306 4.08 15.26 -4.84
C VAL A 306 3.13 15.02 -3.67
N ASN A 307 3.50 15.47 -2.47
CA ASN A 307 2.70 15.28 -1.26
C ASN A 307 1.38 16.05 -1.30
N GLU A 308 1.37 17.28 -1.81
CA GLU A 308 0.14 18.08 -1.99
C GLU A 308 -0.84 17.37 -2.93
N ARG A 309 -0.34 16.92 -4.08
CA ARG A 309 -1.15 16.19 -5.07
C ARG A 309 -1.67 14.86 -4.52
N LEU A 310 -0.83 14.13 -3.78
CA LEU A 310 -1.22 12.91 -3.09
C LEU A 310 -2.34 13.19 -2.08
N THR A 311 -2.18 14.22 -1.25
CA THR A 311 -3.18 14.61 -0.26
C THR A 311 -4.53 14.89 -0.91
N ARG A 312 -4.54 15.70 -1.96
CA ARG A 312 -5.79 16.02 -2.70
C ARG A 312 -6.42 14.77 -3.32
N ASN A 313 -5.63 13.87 -3.90
CA ASN A 313 -6.16 12.64 -4.50
C ASN A 313 -6.77 11.72 -3.43
N MET A 314 -6.06 11.50 -2.32
CA MET A 314 -6.53 10.64 -1.23
C MET A 314 -7.79 11.20 -0.56
N GLN A 315 -7.86 12.52 -0.34
CA GLN A 315 -9.06 13.20 0.18
C GLN A 315 -10.27 13.00 -0.74
N ASN A 316 -10.08 13.19 -2.05
CA ASN A 316 -11.16 12.98 -3.03
C ASN A 316 -11.61 11.51 -3.09
N SER A 317 -10.67 10.58 -2.97
CA SER A 317 -10.97 9.15 -2.96
C SER A 317 -11.72 8.76 -1.69
N PHE A 318 -11.29 9.27 -0.54
CA PHE A 318 -11.96 9.07 0.74
C PHE A 318 -13.40 9.63 0.70
N GLU A 319 -13.56 10.86 0.22
CA GLU A 319 -14.88 11.52 0.15
C GLU A 319 -15.86 10.72 -0.71
N ALA A 320 -15.42 10.20 -1.86
CA ALA A 320 -16.26 9.37 -2.72
C ALA A 320 -16.72 8.08 -2.01
N VAL A 321 -15.83 7.42 -1.27
CA VAL A 321 -16.16 6.22 -0.49
C VAL A 321 -17.09 6.56 0.66
N TRP A 322 -16.81 7.66 1.38
CA TRP A 322 -17.64 8.13 2.48
C TRP A 322 -19.07 8.43 2.03
N GLN A 323 -19.24 9.18 0.95
CA GLN A 323 -20.57 9.48 0.38
C GLN A 323 -21.32 8.22 -0.04
N MET A 324 -20.64 7.27 -0.66
CA MET A 324 -21.21 5.98 -1.03
C MET A 324 -21.68 5.19 0.21
N GLN A 325 -20.85 5.14 1.25
CA GLN A 325 -21.17 4.51 2.54
C GLN A 325 -22.43 5.13 3.17
N GLN A 326 -22.49 6.46 3.25
CA GLN A 326 -23.63 7.16 3.85
C GLN A 326 -24.91 6.97 3.03
N LYS A 327 -24.81 7.03 1.71
CA LYS A 327 -25.96 6.91 0.80
C LYS A 327 -26.63 5.55 0.90
N TYR A 328 -25.86 4.48 1.03
CA TYR A 328 -26.38 3.11 1.00
C TYR A 328 -26.36 2.41 2.35
N ASN A 329 -25.80 3.04 3.39
CA ASN A 329 -25.64 2.48 4.73
C ASN A 329 -24.97 1.09 4.72
N VAL A 330 -23.82 1.00 4.07
CA VAL A 330 -23.04 -0.24 3.91
C VAL A 330 -21.68 -0.14 4.58
N ALA A 331 -21.01 -1.29 4.77
CA ALA A 331 -19.65 -1.32 5.28
C ALA A 331 -18.67 -0.52 4.38
N PRO A 332 -17.65 0.16 4.95
CA PRO A 332 -16.73 1.01 4.17
C PRO A 332 -16.02 0.28 3.03
N ARG A 333 -15.65 -0.98 3.22
CA ARG A 333 -15.05 -1.83 2.18
C ARG A 333 -16.01 -2.03 1.01
N LEU A 334 -17.27 -2.36 1.28
CA LEU A 334 -18.28 -2.51 0.23
C LEU A 334 -18.51 -1.19 -0.51
N ALA A 335 -18.60 -0.07 0.22
CA ALA A 335 -18.69 1.26 -0.38
C ALA A 335 -17.51 1.56 -1.32
N ALA A 336 -16.28 1.21 -0.94
CA ALA A 336 -15.12 1.38 -1.79
C ALA A 336 -15.21 0.56 -3.08
N TYR A 337 -15.64 -0.71 -3.00
CA TYR A 337 -15.90 -1.53 -4.19
C TYR A 337 -17.01 -0.94 -5.07
N MET A 338 -18.09 -0.43 -4.48
CA MET A 338 -19.18 0.21 -5.23
C MET A 338 -18.70 1.44 -6.00
N VAL A 339 -17.87 2.30 -5.39
CA VAL A 339 -17.23 3.45 -6.07
C VAL A 339 -16.38 2.98 -7.25
N ALA A 340 -15.56 1.93 -7.06
CA ALA A 340 -14.74 1.40 -8.14
C ALA A 340 -15.58 0.87 -9.30
N LEU A 341 -16.60 0.05 -8.99
CA LEU A 341 -17.47 -0.55 -10.00
C LEU A 341 -18.28 0.51 -10.75
N GLU A 342 -18.83 1.51 -10.06
CA GLU A 342 -19.54 2.62 -10.70
C GLU A 342 -18.66 3.32 -11.73
N ARG A 343 -17.40 3.66 -11.36
CA ARG A 343 -16.44 4.29 -12.28
C ARG A 343 -16.10 3.41 -13.48
N LEU A 344 -15.90 2.10 -13.24
CA LEU A 344 -15.62 1.14 -14.31
C LEU A 344 -16.81 0.97 -15.26
N VAL A 345 -18.02 0.88 -14.73
CA VAL A 345 -19.27 0.77 -15.54
C VAL A 345 -19.47 2.01 -16.40
N ILE A 346 -19.35 3.21 -15.81
CA ILE A 346 -19.50 4.48 -16.56
C ILE A 346 -18.53 4.51 -17.75
N GLU A 347 -17.25 4.21 -17.54
CA GLU A 347 -16.27 4.24 -18.61
C GLU A 347 -16.49 3.16 -19.67
N THR A 348 -16.90 1.96 -19.25
CA THR A 348 -17.21 0.88 -20.19
C THR A 348 -18.43 1.22 -21.04
N THR A 349 -19.47 1.78 -20.42
CA THR A 349 -20.68 2.21 -21.12
C THR A 349 -20.39 3.31 -22.15
N LEU A 350 -19.58 4.32 -21.76
CA LEU A 350 -19.22 5.42 -22.67
C LEU A 350 -18.39 4.98 -23.86
N ARG A 351 -17.55 3.95 -23.70
CA ARG A 351 -16.72 3.39 -24.79
C ARG A 351 -17.50 2.41 -25.69
N GLY A 352 -18.65 1.97 -25.27
CA GLY A 352 -19.39 0.86 -25.87
C GLY A 352 -18.81 -0.49 -25.49
N TYR A 353 -19.64 -1.52 -25.65
CA TYR A 353 -19.23 -2.90 -25.43
C TYR A 353 -18.68 -3.45 -26.77
N ASN A 354 -17.41 -3.78 -26.83
CA ASN A 354 -16.90 -4.62 -27.90
C ASN A 354 -17.37 -6.05 -27.60
N CYS A 355 -18.44 -6.48 -28.25
CA CYS A 355 -18.93 -7.85 -28.24
C CYS A 355 -18.03 -8.71 -29.13
#